data_cc87c222c8fe5ca23b24aa1aad132187
#
_entry.id   cc87c222c8fe5ca23b24aa1aad132187
#
_cell.length_a   1.000
_cell.length_b   1.000
_cell.length_c   1.000
_cell.angle_alpha   90.00
_cell.angle_beta   90.00
_cell.angle_gamma   90.00
#
_symmetry.space_group_name_H-M   'P 1'
#
loop_
_entity.id
_entity.type
_entity.pdbx_description
1 polymer ?
#
loop_
_entity_poly.entity_id
_entity_poly.type
_entity_poly.pdbx_seq_one_letter_code
_entity_poly.pdbx_strand_id
1 'polypeptide(L)'
;MRRITAIEHVTLDGVMQAPGRPDEDTRGGFTHGGWAGPYMDEVMAREMGRGREEASGSAAMLFGRRTYEDFFSVWPKQVDSPFSAFFNGVHKLVVSTTLAEPLPWVRSTLLAGDAVKTVGALKATDGPDLNILGSGELVRSLHRAGLIDAFVLSIIPLTLGSGQTLFAPGERNDHMARLTLVRSVPTTTGVIIATYEVNRAG
;
A
#
# COMPACT_ATOMS: atom_id res chain seq x y z
N MET A 1 -16.14 -1.71 13.37
CA MET A 1 -15.12 -0.70 12.93
C MET A 1 -14.05 -1.42 12.10
N ARG A 2 -13.71 -0.92 10.91
CA ARG A 2 -12.77 -1.55 9.97
C ARG A 2 -11.33 -1.31 10.39
N ARG A 3 -10.47 -2.32 10.22
CA ARG A 3 -9.02 -2.20 10.37
C ARG A 3 -8.40 -1.68 9.07
N ILE A 4 -7.40 -0.82 9.15
CA ILE A 4 -6.65 -0.32 7.99
C ILE A 4 -5.19 -0.77 8.12
N THR A 5 -4.73 -1.55 7.12
CA THR A 5 -3.35 -2.04 7.03
C THR A 5 -2.68 -1.46 5.79
N ALA A 6 -1.54 -0.80 5.97
CA ALA A 6 -0.68 -0.36 4.87
C ALA A 6 0.37 -1.45 4.56
N ILE A 7 0.44 -1.86 3.31
CA ILE A 7 1.33 -2.93 2.80
C ILE A 7 2.29 -2.30 1.80
N GLU A 8 3.56 -2.17 2.16
CA GLU A 8 4.52 -1.38 1.38
C GLU A 8 5.86 -2.09 1.19
N HIS A 9 6.47 -1.87 0.02
CA HIS A 9 7.88 -2.14 -0.20
C HIS A 9 8.68 -0.88 0.12
N VAL A 10 9.70 -1.02 0.94
CA VAL A 10 10.57 0.10 1.31
C VAL A 10 12.03 -0.32 1.27
N THR A 11 12.91 0.61 0.91
CA THR A 11 14.35 0.46 1.03
C THR A 11 14.80 0.75 2.46
N LEU A 12 16.07 0.49 2.81
CA LEU A 12 16.62 0.83 4.13
C LEU A 12 16.61 2.34 4.41
N ASP A 13 16.68 3.18 3.37
CA ASP A 13 16.52 4.64 3.48
C ASP A 13 15.06 5.11 3.31
N GLY A 14 14.12 4.16 3.34
CA GLY A 14 12.68 4.44 3.41
C GLY A 14 12.01 4.79 2.08
N VAL A 15 12.70 4.69 0.95
CA VAL A 15 12.12 4.96 -0.37
C VAL A 15 11.10 3.87 -0.73
N MET A 16 9.93 4.30 -1.19
CA MET A 16 8.83 3.42 -1.63
C MET A 16 8.42 3.65 -3.09
N GLN A 17 9.01 4.62 -3.77
CA GLN A 17 8.65 5.00 -5.13
C GLN A 17 9.01 3.91 -6.13
N ALA A 18 8.04 3.51 -6.98
CA ALA A 18 8.20 2.60 -8.12
C ALA A 18 8.94 1.28 -7.83
N PRO A 19 8.53 0.48 -6.84
CA PRO A 19 9.23 -0.77 -6.52
C PRO A 19 9.09 -1.84 -7.59
N GLY A 20 7.97 -1.87 -8.33
CA GLY A 20 7.58 -3.01 -9.17
C GLY A 20 8.07 -2.93 -10.61
N ARG A 21 8.10 -1.76 -11.23
CA ARG A 21 8.46 -1.59 -12.64
C ARG A 21 9.30 -0.34 -12.88
N PRO A 22 10.17 -0.35 -13.93
CA PRO A 22 11.01 0.81 -14.26
C PRO A 22 10.23 2.09 -14.60
N ASP A 23 9.03 1.96 -15.14
CA ASP A 23 8.15 3.04 -15.61
C ASP A 23 6.96 3.31 -14.69
N GLU A 24 6.91 2.68 -13.52
CA GLU A 24 5.76 2.74 -12.58
C GLU A 24 5.53 4.17 -12.05
N ASP A 25 6.58 4.85 -11.63
CA ASP A 25 6.52 6.23 -11.15
C ASP A 25 7.85 6.96 -11.37
N THR A 26 7.93 7.74 -12.43
CA THR A 26 9.13 8.52 -12.80
C THR A 26 9.10 9.98 -12.31
N ARG A 27 8.14 10.33 -11.45
CA ARG A 27 8.01 11.70 -10.93
C ARG A 27 9.28 12.15 -10.21
N GLY A 28 9.55 13.44 -10.29
CA GLY A 28 10.76 14.01 -9.69
C GLY A 28 12.06 13.58 -10.38
N GLY A 29 12.00 13.01 -11.58
CA GLY A 29 13.17 12.49 -12.29
C GLY A 29 13.68 11.15 -11.73
N PHE A 30 12.86 10.39 -11.00
CA PHE A 30 13.25 9.10 -10.43
C PHE A 30 13.55 8.07 -11.51
N THR A 31 14.75 7.47 -11.46
CA THR A 31 15.27 6.55 -12.50
C THR A 31 15.52 5.13 -12.00
N HIS A 32 15.25 4.85 -10.73
CA HIS A 32 15.52 3.55 -10.11
C HIS A 32 14.30 2.62 -10.05
N GLY A 33 13.27 2.85 -10.87
CA GLY A 33 12.06 2.02 -10.87
C GLY A 33 12.34 0.53 -11.06
N GLY A 34 11.50 -0.34 -10.47
CA GLY A 34 11.66 -1.80 -10.52
C GLY A 34 12.68 -2.37 -9.52
N TRP A 35 13.15 -1.56 -8.59
CA TRP A 35 14.24 -1.91 -7.67
C TRP A 35 13.95 -3.11 -6.75
N ALA A 36 12.69 -3.44 -6.50
CA ALA A 36 12.32 -4.59 -5.68
C ALA A 36 12.41 -5.93 -6.43
N GLY A 37 12.35 -5.91 -7.77
CA GLY A 37 12.32 -7.11 -8.60
C GLY A 37 13.45 -8.12 -8.31
N PRO A 38 14.74 -7.71 -8.24
CA PRO A 38 15.86 -8.62 -7.95
C PRO A 38 15.80 -9.30 -6.58
N TYR A 39 14.97 -8.82 -5.67
CA TYR A 39 14.82 -9.33 -4.31
C TYR A 39 13.61 -10.25 -4.13
N MET A 40 12.82 -10.45 -5.19
CA MET A 40 11.69 -11.38 -5.16
C MET A 40 12.18 -12.82 -5.13
N ASP A 41 11.89 -13.53 -4.04
CA ASP A 41 12.19 -14.94 -3.87
C ASP A 41 10.93 -15.76 -3.52
N GLU A 42 11.09 -17.07 -3.37
CA GLU A 42 9.97 -17.96 -3.04
C GLU A 42 9.33 -17.64 -1.67
N VAL A 43 10.14 -17.17 -0.70
CA VAL A 43 9.63 -16.79 0.63
C VAL A 43 8.73 -15.56 0.50
N MET A 44 9.20 -14.55 -0.23
CA MET A 44 8.43 -13.33 -0.47
C MET A 44 7.16 -13.63 -1.28
N ALA A 45 7.25 -14.44 -2.33
CA ALA A 45 6.09 -14.84 -3.13
C ALA A 45 5.04 -15.58 -2.29
N ARG A 46 5.48 -16.49 -1.39
CA ARG A 46 4.59 -17.21 -0.47
C ARG A 46 3.92 -16.26 0.53
N GLU A 47 4.67 -15.32 1.14
CA GLU A 47 4.11 -14.37 2.09
C GLU A 47 3.09 -13.42 1.42
N MET A 48 3.38 -12.94 0.22
CA MET A 48 2.44 -12.15 -0.58
C MET A 48 1.20 -12.98 -0.96
N GLY A 49 1.38 -14.26 -1.31
CA GLY A 49 0.30 -15.21 -1.60
C GLY A 49 -0.61 -15.39 -0.39
N ARG A 50 -0.03 -15.65 0.79
CA ARG A 50 -0.77 -15.78 2.04
C ARG A 50 -1.55 -14.51 2.38
N GLY A 51 -0.94 -13.34 2.32
CA GLY A 51 -1.63 -12.08 2.56
C GLY A 51 -2.80 -11.84 1.60
N ARG A 52 -2.68 -12.27 0.35
CA ARG A 52 -3.76 -12.23 -0.64
C ARG A 52 -4.90 -13.19 -0.29
N GLU A 53 -4.59 -14.40 0.14
CA GLU A 53 -5.59 -15.41 0.56
C GLU A 53 -6.34 -14.95 1.80
N GLU A 54 -5.64 -14.42 2.80
CA GLU A 54 -6.23 -13.85 4.02
C GLU A 54 -7.14 -12.64 3.70
N ALA A 55 -6.76 -11.81 2.72
CA ALA A 55 -7.56 -10.67 2.27
C ALA A 55 -8.76 -11.09 1.40
N SER A 56 -8.71 -12.25 0.78
CA SER A 56 -9.76 -12.71 -0.13
C SER A 56 -11.08 -12.93 0.62
N GLY A 57 -12.09 -12.11 0.27
CA GLY A 57 -13.41 -12.14 0.91
C GLY A 57 -13.52 -11.46 2.28
N SER A 58 -12.41 -11.09 2.91
CA SER A 58 -12.38 -10.46 4.25
C SER A 58 -11.92 -9.00 4.24
N ALA A 59 -11.26 -8.55 3.18
CA ALA A 59 -10.78 -7.18 3.06
C ALA A 59 -11.13 -6.57 1.69
N ALA A 60 -11.19 -5.23 1.65
CA ALA A 60 -11.24 -4.43 0.44
C ALA A 60 -9.89 -3.72 0.24
N MET A 61 -9.54 -3.45 -1.02
CA MET A 61 -8.38 -2.63 -1.34
C MET A 61 -8.73 -1.15 -1.29
N LEU A 62 -7.88 -0.36 -0.66
CA LEU A 62 -8.02 1.10 -0.58
C LEU A 62 -6.88 1.75 -1.36
N PHE A 63 -7.21 2.47 -2.42
CA PHE A 63 -6.26 3.11 -3.32
C PHE A 63 -6.41 4.64 -3.33
N GLY A 64 -5.30 5.35 -3.46
CA GLY A 64 -5.29 6.68 -4.02
C GLY A 64 -5.41 6.62 -5.55
N ARG A 65 -5.84 7.73 -6.16
CA ARG A 65 -6.09 7.81 -7.61
C ARG A 65 -4.93 7.26 -8.45
N ARG A 66 -3.70 7.71 -8.23
CA ARG A 66 -2.55 7.33 -9.07
C ARG A 66 -2.26 5.83 -9.03
N THR A 67 -2.24 5.24 -7.86
CA THR A 67 -2.05 3.79 -7.73
C THR A 67 -3.19 3.00 -8.38
N TYR A 68 -4.43 3.49 -8.25
CA TYR A 68 -5.56 2.90 -8.93
C TYR A 68 -5.40 2.93 -10.45
N GLU A 69 -5.04 4.08 -11.02
CA GLU A 69 -4.84 4.26 -12.47
C GLU A 69 -3.68 3.40 -12.97
N ASP A 70 -2.57 3.35 -12.24
CA ASP A 70 -1.42 2.51 -12.56
C ASP A 70 -1.78 1.02 -12.54
N PHE A 71 -2.39 0.54 -11.47
CA PHE A 71 -2.80 -0.85 -11.34
C PHE A 71 -3.84 -1.23 -12.40
N PHE A 72 -4.79 -0.37 -12.71
CA PHE A 72 -5.75 -0.59 -13.78
C PHE A 72 -5.09 -0.69 -15.16
N SER A 73 -4.02 0.05 -15.38
CA SER A 73 -3.27 0.00 -16.65
C SER A 73 -2.58 -1.35 -16.88
N VAL A 74 -2.27 -2.10 -15.83
CA VAL A 74 -1.44 -3.32 -15.85
C VAL A 74 -2.27 -4.58 -15.62
N TRP A 75 -2.93 -4.67 -14.45
CA TRP A 75 -3.45 -5.93 -13.95
C TRP A 75 -4.60 -6.54 -14.78
N PRO A 76 -5.56 -5.79 -15.31
CA PRO A 76 -6.62 -6.37 -16.14
C PRO A 76 -6.13 -7.04 -17.42
N LYS A 77 -4.92 -6.68 -17.88
CA LYS A 77 -4.32 -7.20 -19.12
C LYS A 77 -3.52 -8.49 -18.91
N GLN A 78 -3.17 -8.84 -17.68
CA GLN A 78 -2.37 -10.01 -17.34
C GLN A 78 -3.25 -11.21 -16.98
N VAL A 79 -3.89 -11.84 -17.98
CA VAL A 79 -4.98 -12.82 -17.81
C VAL A 79 -4.57 -14.04 -16.97
N ASP A 80 -3.33 -14.49 -17.05
CA ASP A 80 -2.82 -15.71 -16.40
C ASP A 80 -2.16 -15.41 -15.03
N SER A 81 -2.19 -14.17 -14.57
CA SER A 81 -1.58 -13.79 -13.30
C SER A 81 -2.55 -14.01 -12.11
N PRO A 82 -2.13 -14.71 -11.05
CA PRO A 82 -2.94 -14.82 -9.84
C PRO A 82 -3.21 -13.44 -9.17
N PHE A 83 -2.34 -12.46 -9.40
CA PHE A 83 -2.58 -11.09 -8.96
C PHE A 83 -3.73 -10.43 -9.73
N SER A 84 -3.83 -10.67 -11.04
CA SER A 84 -4.93 -10.15 -11.85
C SER A 84 -6.27 -10.73 -11.41
N ALA A 85 -6.33 -12.03 -11.16
CA ALA A 85 -7.53 -12.69 -10.65
C ALA A 85 -7.94 -12.06 -9.29
N PHE A 86 -6.99 -11.85 -8.39
CA PHE A 86 -7.24 -11.21 -7.10
C PHE A 86 -7.74 -9.77 -7.26
N PHE A 87 -7.02 -8.92 -8.01
CA PHE A 87 -7.39 -7.51 -8.15
C PHE A 87 -8.70 -7.30 -8.92
N ASN A 88 -9.03 -8.15 -9.88
CA ASN A 88 -10.33 -8.11 -10.54
C ASN A 88 -11.47 -8.58 -9.61
N GLY A 89 -11.19 -9.52 -8.71
CA GLY A 89 -12.17 -10.11 -7.77
C GLY A 89 -12.41 -9.27 -6.51
N VAL A 90 -11.41 -8.57 -5.99
CA VAL A 90 -11.52 -7.80 -4.76
C VAL A 90 -12.27 -6.48 -4.97
N HIS A 91 -13.00 -6.00 -3.95
CA HIS A 91 -13.60 -4.67 -3.98
C HIS A 91 -12.53 -3.60 -3.81
N LYS A 92 -12.52 -2.60 -4.67
CA LYS A 92 -11.60 -1.47 -4.68
C LYS A 92 -12.32 -0.19 -4.29
N LEU A 93 -11.83 0.46 -3.25
CA LEU A 93 -12.27 1.77 -2.79
C LEU A 93 -11.21 2.78 -3.22
N VAL A 94 -11.60 3.79 -3.98
CA VAL A 94 -10.66 4.73 -4.61
C VAL A 94 -10.88 6.12 -4.06
N VAL A 95 -9.90 6.63 -3.31
CA VAL A 95 -9.95 7.99 -2.78
C VAL A 95 -9.47 8.98 -3.82
N SER A 96 -10.32 9.93 -4.19
CA SER A 96 -9.96 10.97 -5.15
C SER A 96 -10.84 12.20 -5.02
N THR A 97 -10.24 13.37 -5.32
CA THR A 97 -10.94 14.65 -5.49
C THR A 97 -11.19 14.98 -6.95
N THR A 98 -10.67 14.18 -7.90
CA THR A 98 -10.67 14.51 -9.34
C THR A 98 -11.31 13.46 -10.23
N LEU A 99 -11.44 12.20 -9.75
CA LEU A 99 -12.16 11.16 -10.48
C LEU A 99 -13.67 11.33 -10.34
N ALA A 100 -14.40 10.78 -11.29
CA ALA A 100 -15.86 10.71 -11.30
C ALA A 100 -16.33 9.27 -11.54
N GLU A 101 -17.52 8.94 -11.06
CA GLU A 101 -18.19 7.66 -11.34
C GLU A 101 -18.80 7.67 -12.77
N PRO A 102 -18.90 6.49 -13.44
CA PRO A 102 -18.41 5.19 -13.00
C PRO A 102 -16.92 5.02 -13.17
N LEU A 103 -16.27 4.35 -12.23
CA LEU A 103 -14.86 3.99 -12.37
C LEU A 103 -14.69 2.83 -13.38
N PRO A 104 -13.64 2.84 -14.23
CA PRO A 104 -13.53 1.89 -15.34
C PRO A 104 -13.19 0.45 -14.91
N TRP A 105 -12.56 0.26 -13.74
CA TRP A 105 -12.20 -1.07 -13.27
C TRP A 105 -13.37 -1.70 -12.50
N VAL A 106 -13.70 -2.95 -12.87
CA VAL A 106 -14.79 -3.71 -12.22
C VAL A 106 -14.63 -3.74 -10.69
N ARG A 107 -15.77 -3.69 -9.96
CA ARG A 107 -15.80 -3.69 -8.48
C ARG A 107 -15.02 -2.54 -7.84
N SER A 108 -15.04 -1.38 -8.46
CA SER A 108 -14.46 -0.14 -7.91
C SER A 108 -15.57 0.82 -7.48
N THR A 109 -15.35 1.51 -6.37
CA THR A 109 -16.24 2.56 -5.83
C THR A 109 -15.40 3.78 -5.50
N LEU A 110 -15.85 4.94 -5.94
CA LEU A 110 -15.20 6.21 -5.64
C LEU A 110 -15.54 6.68 -4.23
N LEU A 111 -14.53 7.00 -3.45
CA LEU A 111 -14.63 7.78 -2.21
C LEU A 111 -14.26 9.22 -2.55
N ALA A 112 -15.23 9.99 -3.02
CA ALA A 112 -15.02 11.36 -3.46
C ALA A 112 -14.73 12.29 -2.27
N GLY A 113 -13.69 13.14 -2.41
CA GLY A 113 -13.39 14.20 -1.45
C GLY A 113 -12.09 14.00 -0.68
N ASP A 114 -12.02 14.65 0.47
CA ASP A 114 -10.83 14.61 1.35
C ASP A 114 -10.60 13.21 1.92
N ALA A 115 -9.38 12.71 1.76
CA ALA A 115 -9.01 11.34 2.14
C ALA A 115 -9.22 11.04 3.62
N VAL A 116 -8.81 11.95 4.50
CA VAL A 116 -8.89 11.73 5.95
C VAL A 116 -10.35 11.68 6.40
N LYS A 117 -11.18 12.58 5.87
CA LYS A 117 -12.61 12.64 6.20
C LYS A 117 -13.36 11.42 5.67
N THR A 118 -13.19 11.10 4.38
CA THR A 118 -13.95 9.99 3.75
C THR A 118 -13.54 8.63 4.27
N VAL A 119 -12.25 8.39 4.45
CA VAL A 119 -11.74 7.13 5.00
C VAL A 119 -12.02 7.03 6.51
N GLY A 120 -11.92 8.13 7.26
CA GLY A 120 -12.28 8.16 8.68
C GLY A 120 -13.75 7.81 8.91
N ALA A 121 -14.66 8.38 8.12
CA ALA A 121 -16.09 8.04 8.16
C ALA A 121 -16.33 6.56 7.81
N LEU A 122 -15.68 6.05 6.74
CA LEU A 122 -15.79 4.65 6.35
C LEU A 122 -15.24 3.69 7.42
N LYS A 123 -14.09 4.02 8.03
CA LYS A 123 -13.49 3.22 9.11
C LYS A 123 -14.43 3.04 10.30
N ALA A 124 -15.24 4.04 10.61
CA ALA A 124 -16.21 3.99 11.70
C ALA A 124 -17.40 3.05 11.44
N THR A 125 -17.64 2.64 10.19
CA THR A 125 -18.73 1.72 9.83
C THR A 125 -18.30 0.26 9.93
N ASP A 126 -19.25 -0.67 9.98
CA ASP A 126 -18.99 -2.10 9.84
C ASP A 126 -18.75 -2.49 8.39
N GLY A 127 -17.94 -3.52 8.19
CA GLY A 127 -17.64 -4.05 6.86
C GLY A 127 -16.24 -4.65 6.80
N PRO A 128 -15.78 -5.05 5.60
CA PRO A 128 -14.47 -5.64 5.42
C PRO A 128 -13.35 -4.69 5.82
N ASP A 129 -12.26 -5.24 6.31
CA ASP A 129 -11.03 -4.50 6.58
C ASP A 129 -10.46 -3.87 5.30
N LEU A 130 -9.59 -2.89 5.44
CA LEU A 130 -9.05 -2.11 4.33
C LEU A 130 -7.54 -2.34 4.23
N ASN A 131 -7.09 -2.81 3.07
CA ASN A 131 -5.67 -2.96 2.75
C ASN A 131 -5.25 -1.89 1.75
N ILE A 132 -4.22 -1.13 2.09
CA ILE A 132 -3.58 -0.17 1.18
C ILE A 132 -2.33 -0.85 0.62
N LEU A 133 -2.20 -0.90 -0.69
CA LEU A 133 -1.00 -1.35 -1.37
C LEU A 133 -0.50 -0.22 -2.25
N GLY A 134 0.71 0.27 -2.00
CA GLY A 134 1.17 1.50 -2.60
C GLY A 134 0.40 2.73 -2.09
N SER A 135 0.26 3.79 -2.91
CA SER A 135 -0.45 5.02 -2.51
C SER A 135 0.21 5.79 -1.36
N GLY A 136 1.53 5.96 -1.39
CA GLY A 136 2.31 6.54 -0.29
C GLY A 136 1.79 7.87 0.24
N GLU A 137 1.27 8.74 -0.62
CA GLU A 137 0.64 10.00 -0.19
C GLU A 137 -0.62 9.75 0.65
N LEU A 138 -1.45 8.76 0.25
CA LEU A 138 -2.61 8.35 1.03
C LEU A 138 -2.19 7.76 2.37
N VAL A 139 -1.21 6.84 2.38
CA VAL A 139 -0.68 6.24 3.61
C VAL A 139 -0.16 7.30 4.56
N ARG A 140 0.65 8.26 4.09
CA ARG A 140 1.17 9.36 4.91
C ARG A 140 0.03 10.21 5.51
N SER A 141 -0.98 10.54 4.70
CA SER A 141 -2.11 11.35 5.16
C SER A 141 -2.94 10.63 6.23
N LEU A 142 -3.24 9.35 6.01
CA LEU A 142 -4.01 8.55 6.96
C LEU A 142 -3.20 8.22 8.22
N HIS A 143 -1.89 8.01 8.09
CA HIS A 143 -1.01 7.77 9.24
C HIS A 143 -0.95 8.99 10.16
N ARG A 144 -0.74 10.18 9.61
CA ARG A 144 -0.79 11.45 10.36
C ARG A 144 -2.11 11.67 11.08
N ALA A 145 -3.21 11.22 10.49
CA ALA A 145 -4.55 11.31 11.08
C ALA A 145 -4.86 10.19 12.09
N GLY A 146 -3.90 9.30 12.40
CA GLY A 146 -4.09 8.18 13.33
C GLY A 146 -5.08 7.11 12.82
N LEU A 147 -5.28 7.01 11.52
CA LEU A 147 -6.24 6.08 10.91
C LEU A 147 -5.64 4.73 10.53
N ILE A 148 -4.32 4.62 10.39
CA ILE A 148 -3.63 3.35 10.10
C ILE A 148 -3.53 2.53 11.40
N ASP A 149 -3.90 1.26 11.33
CA ASP A 149 -3.82 0.32 12.47
C ASP A 149 -2.57 -0.57 12.41
N ALA A 150 -2.10 -0.89 11.20
CA ALA A 150 -0.92 -1.73 11.03
C ALA A 150 -0.14 -1.38 9.76
N PHE A 151 1.14 -1.76 9.78
CA PHE A 151 2.02 -1.77 8.62
C PHE A 151 2.54 -3.17 8.36
N VAL A 152 2.53 -3.60 7.11
CA VAL A 152 3.28 -4.76 6.61
C VAL A 152 4.34 -4.21 5.67
N LEU A 153 5.60 -4.21 6.11
CA LEU A 153 6.71 -3.63 5.38
C LEU A 153 7.64 -4.72 4.85
N SER A 154 7.82 -4.78 3.53
CA SER A 154 8.93 -5.51 2.93
C SER A 154 10.14 -4.57 2.87
N ILE A 155 11.06 -4.73 3.80
CA ILE A 155 12.26 -3.90 3.93
C ILE A 155 13.36 -4.52 3.07
N ILE A 156 13.64 -3.89 1.93
CA ILE A 156 14.60 -4.36 0.95
C ILE A 156 16.00 -3.88 1.35
N PRO A 157 17.04 -4.76 1.32
CA PRO A 157 18.40 -4.45 1.79
C PRO A 157 19.19 -3.62 0.76
N LEU A 158 18.68 -2.44 0.43
CA LEU A 158 19.34 -1.48 -0.44
C LEU A 158 19.02 -0.04 -0.02
N THR A 159 19.82 0.93 -0.49
CA THR A 159 19.56 2.36 -0.37
C THR A 159 19.58 2.99 -1.75
N LEU A 160 18.68 3.95 -2.02
CA LEU A 160 18.59 4.64 -3.31
C LEU A 160 19.07 6.10 -3.25
N GLY A 161 19.02 6.72 -2.08
CA GLY A 161 19.45 8.11 -1.87
C GLY A 161 18.54 9.16 -2.51
N SER A 162 17.53 8.74 -3.26
CA SER A 162 16.55 9.62 -3.92
C SER A 162 15.21 8.91 -4.07
N GLY A 163 14.14 9.67 -4.31
CA GLY A 163 12.78 9.14 -4.47
C GLY A 163 11.87 9.50 -3.30
N GLN A 164 10.60 9.13 -3.43
CA GLN A 164 9.60 9.39 -2.39
C GLN A 164 9.71 8.33 -1.28
N THR A 165 9.85 8.80 -0.04
CA THR A 165 9.91 7.94 1.15
C THR A 165 8.52 7.70 1.72
N LEU A 166 8.32 6.57 2.39
CA LEU A 166 7.07 6.24 3.07
C LEU A 166 6.77 7.24 4.20
N PHE A 167 7.77 7.57 4.99
CA PHE A 167 7.70 8.58 6.06
C PHE A 167 8.55 9.77 5.63
N ALA A 168 7.91 10.83 5.10
CA ALA A 168 8.61 11.99 4.58
C ALA A 168 9.23 12.81 5.71
N PRO A 169 10.54 13.14 5.65
CA PRO A 169 11.14 14.08 6.57
C PRO A 169 10.66 15.52 6.29
N GLY A 170 10.49 16.33 7.32
CA GLY A 170 10.36 17.79 7.21
C GLY A 170 8.95 18.36 7.02
N GLU A 171 7.90 17.57 7.00
CA GLU A 171 6.56 18.10 7.18
C GLU A 171 6.32 18.40 8.66
N ARG A 172 5.91 19.65 8.96
CA ARG A 172 5.62 20.15 10.33
C ARG A 172 4.48 19.39 11.00
N ASN A 173 4.68 18.16 11.36
CA ASN A 173 3.81 17.44 12.28
C ASN A 173 4.69 16.53 13.12
N ASP A 174 4.94 16.92 14.37
CA ASP A 174 5.54 16.07 15.39
C ASP A 174 4.61 14.90 15.75
N HIS A 175 4.25 14.09 14.74
CA HIS A 175 3.47 12.89 14.97
C HIS A 175 4.42 11.72 15.19
N MET A 176 4.81 11.54 16.44
CA MET A 176 5.51 10.33 16.84
C MET A 176 4.49 9.20 17.04
N ALA A 177 4.52 8.21 16.17
CA ALA A 177 3.79 6.95 16.37
C ALA A 177 4.73 5.87 16.91
N ARG A 178 4.31 5.19 17.97
CA ARG A 178 4.98 3.99 18.45
C ARG A 178 4.41 2.78 17.75
N LEU A 179 5.28 1.86 17.34
CA LEU A 179 4.92 0.63 16.65
C LEU A 179 5.40 -0.57 17.46
N THR A 180 4.58 -1.63 17.51
CA THR A 180 4.97 -2.91 18.10
C THR A 180 5.17 -3.93 16.98
N LEU A 181 6.36 -4.51 16.90
CA LEU A 181 6.62 -5.64 15.98
C LEU A 181 5.86 -6.87 16.45
N VAL A 182 4.96 -7.38 15.60
CA VAL A 182 4.18 -8.58 15.90
C VAL A 182 4.64 -9.81 15.10
N ARG A 183 5.30 -9.58 13.97
CA ARG A 183 5.85 -10.66 13.13
C ARG A 183 6.99 -10.15 12.27
N SER A 184 8.01 -10.98 12.05
CA SER A 184 9.03 -10.74 11.04
C SER A 184 9.41 -12.04 10.35
N VAL A 185 9.65 -11.97 9.03
CA VAL A 185 10.09 -13.09 8.19
C VAL A 185 11.25 -12.65 7.35
N PRO A 186 12.47 -13.16 7.59
CA PRO A 186 13.57 -12.92 6.69
C PRO A 186 13.42 -13.80 5.44
N THR A 187 13.77 -13.24 4.28
CA THR A 187 13.81 -13.96 3.00
C THR A 187 15.23 -14.40 2.66
N THR A 188 15.39 -15.22 1.63
CA THR A 188 16.71 -15.70 1.19
C THR A 188 17.52 -14.61 0.47
N THR A 189 16.87 -13.57 0.00
CA THR A 189 17.49 -12.39 -0.63
C THR A 189 17.82 -11.26 0.36
N GLY A 190 17.58 -11.51 1.67
CA GLY A 190 17.87 -10.55 2.74
C GLY A 190 16.75 -9.54 3.00
N VAL A 191 15.60 -9.65 2.36
CA VAL A 191 14.42 -8.84 2.68
C VAL A 191 13.89 -9.23 4.04
N ILE A 192 13.45 -8.26 4.84
CA ILE A 192 12.71 -8.50 6.07
C ILE A 192 11.27 -8.08 5.86
N ILE A 193 10.35 -9.04 5.89
CA ILE A 193 8.91 -8.75 5.87
C ILE A 193 8.46 -8.60 7.32
N ALA A 194 8.18 -7.37 7.74
CA ALA A 194 7.85 -7.02 9.11
C ALA A 194 6.40 -6.53 9.23
N THR A 195 5.65 -7.07 10.18
CA THR A 195 4.31 -6.61 10.52
C THR A 195 4.36 -5.84 11.84
N TYR A 196 3.90 -4.61 11.81
CA TYR A 196 3.82 -3.73 12.96
C TYR A 196 2.38 -3.32 13.25
N GLU A 197 2.00 -3.33 14.53
CA GLU A 197 0.80 -2.69 15.05
C GLU A 197 1.10 -1.25 15.44
N VAL A 198 0.22 -0.32 15.09
CA VAL A 198 0.31 1.07 15.54
C VAL A 198 -0.27 1.18 16.94
N ASN A 199 0.58 1.58 17.89
CA ASN A 199 0.11 1.79 19.27
C ASN A 199 -0.76 3.05 19.33
N ARG A 200 -2.01 2.89 19.71
CA ARG A 200 -2.87 4.05 20.00
C ARG A 200 -2.37 4.72 21.28
N ALA A 201 -2.20 6.04 21.23
CA ALA A 201 -2.02 6.79 22.46
C ALA A 201 -3.27 6.57 23.32
N GLY A 202 -3.07 6.05 24.54
CA GLY A 202 -4.11 5.92 25.54
C GLY A 202 -4.60 7.28 26.03
#